data_746d5fa39b4c2796b519b0e35d76704d
#
_entry.id   746d5fa39b4c2796b519b0e35d76704d
#
_cell.length_a   1.000
_cell.length_b   1.000
_cell.length_c   1.000
_cell.angle_alpha   90.00
_cell.angle_beta   90.00
_cell.angle_gamma   90.00
#
_symmetry.space_group_name_H-M   'P 1'
#
loop_
_entity.id
_entity.type
_entity.pdbx_description
1 polymer ?
#
loop_
_entity_poly.entity_id
_entity_poly.type
_entity_poly.pdbx_seq_one_letter_code
_entity_poly.pdbx_strand_id
1 'polypeptide(L)'
;MKQLFEGSITKVHGIRVGQAQNDAAKTGVTVVLCSHDGAVMGADVRGAAPGTRETDLCKPENTVERVNAVVLSGGSAYGLDSASGVMRFLEEHGAGVDMGVCKVPIVPAAVLFDLKVGDAHVRPDAAMGYEACEKAGKEVRQGSFGAGAGATVGKLIPGTVPAPSGVGTASITLGCGVTVGAIVAV
;
A
#
# COMPACT_ATOMS: atom_id res chain seq x y z
N MET A 1 25.24 5.17 -12.11
CA MET A 1 24.44 6.39 -11.88
C MET A 1 24.36 6.61 -10.38
N LYS A 2 24.76 7.78 -9.87
CA LYS A 2 24.59 8.10 -8.45
C LYS A 2 23.09 8.20 -8.18
N GLN A 3 22.60 7.44 -7.20
CA GLN A 3 21.18 7.49 -6.83
C GLN A 3 20.89 8.90 -6.31
N LEU A 4 19.99 9.64 -6.98
CA LEU A 4 19.68 11.03 -6.65
C LEU A 4 18.93 11.16 -5.31
N PHE A 5 18.22 10.09 -4.91
CA PHE A 5 17.46 10.03 -3.68
C PHE A 5 17.78 8.72 -2.97
N GLU A 6 18.43 8.81 -1.83
CA GLU A 6 18.78 7.67 -0.98
C GLU A 6 17.77 7.58 0.18
N GLY A 7 17.38 6.37 0.54
CA GLY A 7 16.44 6.12 1.62
C GLY A 7 15.10 5.57 1.16
N SER A 8 14.14 5.55 2.06
CA SER A 8 12.80 5.02 1.82
C SER A 8 11.75 5.92 2.45
N ILE A 9 10.48 5.68 2.13
CA ILE A 9 9.33 6.36 2.76
C ILE A 9 9.38 6.28 4.30
N THR A 10 10.02 5.26 4.86
CA THR A 10 10.15 5.05 6.31
C THR A 10 11.09 6.04 7.00
N LYS A 11 11.79 6.91 6.25
CA LYS A 11 12.50 8.09 6.80
C LYS A 11 11.52 9.14 7.31
N VAL A 12 10.30 9.17 6.78
CA VAL A 12 9.23 10.00 7.32
C VAL A 12 8.87 9.47 8.72
N HIS A 13 8.83 10.38 9.69
CA HIS A 13 8.53 10.02 11.08
C HIS A 13 7.13 9.38 11.18
N GLY A 14 7.01 8.32 11.97
CA GLY A 14 5.75 7.60 12.19
C GLY A 14 5.39 6.59 11.09
N ILE A 15 6.07 6.59 9.94
CA ILE A 15 5.80 5.63 8.86
C ILE A 15 6.59 4.33 9.06
N ARG A 16 5.88 3.21 8.91
CA ARG A 16 6.42 1.85 8.81
C ARG A 16 5.82 1.16 7.60
N VAL A 17 6.53 0.24 6.99
CA VAL A 17 6.06 -0.54 5.83
C VAL A 17 6.17 -2.02 6.12
N GLY A 18 5.10 -2.74 5.82
CA GLY A 18 5.08 -4.19 5.88
C GLY A 18 4.70 -4.80 4.54
N GLN A 19 5.25 -5.97 4.26
CA GLN A 19 5.05 -6.66 2.99
C GLN A 19 4.82 -8.15 3.23
N ALA A 20 3.77 -8.69 2.57
CA ALA A 20 3.48 -10.12 2.52
C ALA A 20 3.18 -10.53 1.08
N GLN A 21 3.50 -11.76 0.71
CA GLN A 21 3.31 -12.24 -0.67
C GLN A 21 3.24 -13.75 -0.76
N ASN A 22 2.64 -14.23 -1.84
CA ASN A 22 2.74 -15.60 -2.29
C ASN A 22 3.66 -15.66 -3.52
N ASP A 23 4.87 -16.18 -3.33
CA ASP A 23 5.90 -16.22 -4.38
C ASP A 23 5.53 -17.16 -5.53
N ALA A 24 4.79 -18.24 -5.26
CA ALA A 24 4.35 -19.18 -6.28
C ALA A 24 3.24 -18.57 -7.14
N ALA A 25 2.29 -17.88 -6.52
CA ALA A 25 1.17 -17.24 -7.20
C ALA A 25 1.51 -15.85 -7.76
N LYS A 26 2.68 -15.31 -7.48
CA LYS A 26 3.13 -14.00 -7.95
C LYS A 26 2.15 -12.87 -7.63
N THR A 27 1.72 -12.81 -6.38
CA THR A 27 0.85 -11.74 -5.88
C THR A 27 1.20 -11.41 -4.43
N GLY A 28 0.80 -10.23 -3.95
CA GLY A 28 1.11 -9.82 -2.59
C GLY A 28 0.58 -8.44 -2.23
N VAL A 29 0.87 -8.01 -1.02
CA VAL A 29 0.40 -6.75 -0.43
C VAL A 29 1.55 -5.99 0.21
N THR A 30 1.51 -4.67 0.08
CA THR A 30 2.39 -3.72 0.76
C THR A 30 1.51 -2.78 1.58
N VAL A 31 1.73 -2.73 2.87
CA VAL A 31 0.99 -1.88 3.81
C VAL A 31 1.91 -0.78 4.31
N VAL A 32 1.47 0.46 4.18
CA VAL A 32 2.11 1.64 4.77
C VAL A 32 1.33 1.99 6.03
N LEU A 33 1.87 1.67 7.19
CA LEU A 33 1.29 2.04 8.48
C LEU A 33 1.71 3.46 8.86
N CYS A 34 0.74 4.26 9.25
CA CYS A 34 0.96 5.60 9.82
C CYS A 34 1.29 5.51 11.32
N SER A 35 1.57 6.67 11.94
CA SER A 35 1.65 6.77 13.40
C SER A 35 0.33 6.33 14.04
N HIS A 36 0.34 6.04 15.33
CA HIS A 36 -0.85 5.60 16.08
C HIS A 36 -2.03 6.58 15.91
N ASP A 37 -1.76 7.89 15.88
CA ASP A 37 -2.77 8.93 15.71
C ASP A 37 -3.19 9.15 14.25
N GLY A 38 -2.68 8.32 13.32
CA GLY A 38 -2.92 8.46 11.89
C GLY A 38 -2.12 9.60 11.24
N ALA A 39 -2.36 9.79 9.94
CA ALA A 39 -1.80 10.87 9.13
C ALA A 39 -2.89 11.60 8.37
N VAL A 40 -2.74 12.91 8.20
CA VAL A 40 -3.62 13.70 7.32
C VAL A 40 -3.49 13.16 5.89
N MET A 41 -4.61 13.04 5.21
CA MET A 41 -4.68 12.39 3.90
C MET A 41 -5.19 13.29 2.80
N GLY A 42 -4.87 12.91 1.58
CA GLY A 42 -5.47 13.38 0.35
C GLY A 42 -5.35 12.28 -0.69
N ALA A 43 -6.29 12.16 -1.61
CA ALA A 43 -6.26 11.19 -2.69
C ALA A 43 -6.63 11.82 -4.03
N ASP A 44 -5.97 11.34 -5.08
CA ASP A 44 -6.31 11.64 -6.47
C ASP A 44 -6.44 10.32 -7.22
N VAL A 45 -7.65 9.99 -7.63
CA VAL A 45 -7.97 8.73 -8.30
C VAL A 45 -8.23 9.00 -9.78
N ARG A 46 -7.37 8.45 -10.64
CA ARG A 46 -7.41 8.66 -12.09
C ARG A 46 -7.45 7.35 -12.86
N GLY A 47 -7.80 7.44 -14.13
CA GLY A 47 -7.90 6.32 -15.05
C GLY A 47 -9.32 5.82 -15.22
N ALA A 48 -9.52 4.91 -16.21
CA ALA A 48 -10.84 4.44 -16.61
C ALA A 48 -11.41 3.30 -15.76
N ALA A 49 -10.56 2.62 -14.99
CA ALA A 49 -10.95 1.48 -14.16
C ALA A 49 -10.19 1.45 -12.81
N PRO A 50 -10.37 2.46 -11.96
CA PRO A 50 -9.69 2.50 -10.67
C PRO A 50 -10.23 1.38 -9.76
N GLY A 51 -9.32 0.57 -9.20
CA GLY A 51 -9.60 -0.41 -8.15
C GLY A 51 -9.16 0.15 -6.81
N THR A 52 -10.07 0.80 -6.08
CA THR A 52 -9.77 1.49 -4.82
C THR A 52 -10.81 1.23 -3.74
N ARG A 53 -10.44 1.45 -2.48
CA ARG A 53 -11.31 1.39 -1.31
C ARG A 53 -11.09 2.62 -0.46
N GLU A 54 -12.16 3.23 0.06
CA GLU A 54 -12.21 4.37 0.98
C GLU A 54 -11.48 5.65 0.50
N THR A 55 -11.17 5.77 -0.78
CA THR A 55 -10.51 6.96 -1.33
C THR A 55 -11.40 8.20 -1.33
N ASP A 56 -12.73 8.02 -1.32
CA ASP A 56 -13.66 9.15 -1.21
C ASP A 56 -13.58 9.86 0.15
N LEU A 57 -13.25 9.13 1.23
CA LEU A 57 -13.02 9.74 2.55
C LEU A 57 -11.81 10.69 2.58
N CYS A 58 -10.89 10.57 1.62
CA CYS A 58 -9.71 11.43 1.54
C CYS A 58 -9.98 12.84 0.99
N LYS A 59 -11.23 13.16 0.67
CA LYS A 59 -11.63 14.50 0.23
C LYS A 59 -11.73 15.45 1.42
N PRO A 60 -11.25 16.70 1.29
CA PRO A 60 -11.16 17.63 2.42
C PRO A 60 -12.51 18.06 3.00
N GLU A 61 -13.61 17.88 2.29
CA GLU A 61 -14.97 18.13 2.76
C GLU A 61 -15.53 17.05 3.68
N ASN A 62 -14.85 15.90 3.80
CA ASN A 62 -15.31 14.79 4.62
C ASN A 62 -14.88 14.92 6.08
N THR A 63 -15.65 14.29 6.97
CA THR A 63 -15.49 14.43 8.43
C THR A 63 -14.20 13.79 8.95
N VAL A 64 -13.69 12.74 8.28
CA VAL A 64 -12.50 12.02 8.72
C VAL A 64 -11.25 12.63 8.11
N GLU A 65 -10.40 13.20 8.96
CA GLU A 65 -9.19 13.92 8.51
C GLU A 65 -7.95 13.04 8.40
N ARG A 66 -7.97 11.84 9.01
CA ARG A 66 -6.76 11.01 9.16
C ARG A 66 -6.99 9.57 8.72
N VAL A 67 -5.96 9.00 8.10
CA VAL A 67 -5.86 7.56 7.80
C VAL A 67 -4.87 6.88 8.73
N ASN A 68 -5.12 5.62 9.03
CA ASN A 68 -4.25 4.80 9.89
C ASN A 68 -3.25 3.97 9.08
N ALA A 69 -3.60 3.61 7.84
CA ALA A 69 -2.72 2.94 6.91
C ALA A 69 -3.13 3.21 5.46
N VAL A 70 -2.23 2.90 4.52
CA VAL A 70 -2.52 2.81 3.09
C VAL A 70 -2.11 1.43 2.60
N VAL A 71 -2.94 0.79 1.77
CA VAL A 71 -2.68 -0.54 1.22
C VAL A 71 -2.48 -0.46 -0.29
N LEU A 72 -1.37 -1.04 -0.75
CA LEU A 72 -1.14 -1.37 -2.15
C LEU A 72 -1.21 -2.89 -2.27
N SER A 73 -2.03 -3.43 -3.16
CA SER A 73 -2.27 -4.87 -3.25
C SER A 73 -2.26 -5.35 -4.70
N GLY A 74 -1.78 -6.55 -4.94
CA GLY A 74 -2.07 -7.31 -6.15
C GLY A 74 -3.51 -7.83 -6.16
N GLY A 75 -3.82 -8.78 -7.04
CA GLY A 75 -5.11 -9.47 -7.08
C GLY A 75 -6.25 -8.68 -7.73
N SER A 76 -5.96 -7.51 -8.36
CA SER A 76 -7.02 -6.66 -8.92
C SER A 76 -8.07 -6.31 -7.84
N ALA A 77 -9.33 -6.09 -8.20
CA ALA A 77 -10.39 -5.74 -7.26
C ALA A 77 -10.53 -6.71 -6.05
N TYR A 78 -10.20 -7.99 -6.23
CA TYR A 78 -10.23 -8.96 -5.14
C TYR A 78 -9.21 -8.64 -4.04
N GLY A 79 -8.04 -8.08 -4.40
CA GLY A 79 -7.01 -7.71 -3.44
C GLY A 79 -7.37 -6.59 -2.48
N LEU A 80 -8.49 -5.87 -2.72
CA LEU A 80 -9.05 -4.90 -1.78
C LEU A 80 -9.44 -5.54 -0.44
N ASP A 81 -9.70 -6.85 -0.40
CA ASP A 81 -9.98 -7.58 0.84
C ASP A 81 -8.82 -7.55 1.82
N SER A 82 -7.58 -7.43 1.36
CA SER A 82 -6.40 -7.30 2.23
C SER A 82 -6.50 -6.14 3.22
N ALA A 83 -7.19 -5.04 2.84
CA ALA A 83 -7.42 -3.92 3.74
C ALA A 83 -8.30 -4.29 4.96
N SER A 84 -9.15 -5.31 4.87
CA SER A 84 -9.94 -5.80 6.01
C SER A 84 -9.07 -6.40 7.11
N GLY A 85 -7.99 -7.11 6.72
CA GLY A 85 -7.00 -7.61 7.66
C GLY A 85 -6.18 -6.50 8.32
N VAL A 86 -5.84 -5.47 7.56
CA VAL A 86 -5.15 -4.28 8.09
C VAL A 86 -6.03 -3.55 9.10
N MET A 87 -7.32 -3.40 8.82
CA MET A 87 -8.27 -2.81 9.78
C MET A 87 -8.33 -3.62 11.07
N ARG A 88 -8.45 -4.94 10.99
CA ARG A 88 -8.45 -5.80 12.17
C ARG A 88 -7.18 -5.65 13.00
N PHE A 89 -6.00 -5.66 12.36
CA PHE A 89 -4.74 -5.44 13.05
C PHE A 89 -4.70 -4.10 13.78
N LEU A 90 -5.13 -3.02 13.13
CA LEU A 90 -5.12 -1.68 13.69
C LEU A 90 -6.11 -1.54 14.86
N GLU A 91 -7.31 -2.11 14.75
CA GLU A 91 -8.31 -2.14 15.83
C GLU A 91 -7.78 -2.86 17.07
N GLU A 92 -7.20 -4.06 16.90
CA GLU A 92 -6.56 -4.83 17.97
C GLU A 92 -5.42 -4.07 18.67
N HIS A 93 -4.80 -3.11 17.97
CA HIS A 93 -3.76 -2.24 18.50
C HIS A 93 -4.28 -0.86 18.95
N GLY A 94 -5.59 -0.67 19.02
CA GLY A 94 -6.23 0.54 19.51
C GLY A 94 -6.14 1.75 18.59
N ALA A 95 -5.79 1.57 17.31
CA ALA A 95 -5.71 2.63 16.31
C ALA A 95 -7.04 2.74 15.52
N GLY A 96 -7.48 3.95 15.24
CA GLY A 96 -8.71 4.22 14.49
C GLY A 96 -9.52 5.36 15.09
N VAL A 97 -10.59 5.73 14.40
CA VAL A 97 -11.57 6.72 14.87
C VAL A 97 -12.33 6.14 16.05
N ASP A 98 -12.40 6.88 17.15
CA ASP A 98 -13.11 6.44 18.35
C ASP A 98 -14.62 6.61 18.18
N MET A 99 -15.35 5.51 18.18
CA MET A 99 -16.81 5.50 18.10
C MET A 99 -17.48 5.25 19.46
N GLY A 100 -16.71 5.24 20.56
CA GLY A 100 -17.17 4.99 21.91
C GLY A 100 -17.38 3.50 22.25
N VAL A 101 -17.70 2.69 21.25
CA VAL A 101 -17.91 1.23 21.38
C VAL A 101 -16.76 0.40 20.80
N CYS A 102 -16.07 0.93 19.82
CA CYS A 102 -14.87 0.34 19.19
C CYS A 102 -14.07 1.44 18.48
N LYS A 103 -12.87 1.08 18.03
CA LYS A 103 -12.08 1.89 17.08
C LYS A 103 -12.42 1.46 15.64
N VAL A 104 -12.54 2.43 14.75
CA VAL A 104 -12.73 2.19 13.32
C VAL A 104 -11.52 2.72 12.55
N PRO A 105 -10.58 1.85 12.17
CA PRO A 105 -9.41 2.26 11.38
C PRO A 105 -9.82 2.69 9.97
N ILE A 106 -9.22 3.75 9.48
CA ILE A 106 -9.41 4.23 8.11
C ILE A 106 -8.22 3.78 7.26
N VAL A 107 -8.52 2.94 6.25
CA VAL A 107 -7.50 2.23 5.47
C VAL A 107 -7.79 2.32 3.97
N PRO A 108 -7.44 3.43 3.32
CA PRO A 108 -7.49 3.53 1.86
C PRO A 108 -6.64 2.45 1.20
N ALA A 109 -7.16 1.88 0.11
CA ALA A 109 -6.47 0.84 -0.64
C ALA A 109 -6.53 1.09 -2.14
N ALA A 110 -5.49 0.66 -2.86
CA ALA A 110 -5.44 0.62 -4.31
C ALA A 110 -4.81 -0.69 -4.80
N VAL A 111 -5.24 -1.17 -5.97
CA VAL A 111 -4.82 -2.46 -6.49
C VAL A 111 -4.09 -2.38 -7.83
N LEU A 112 -3.21 -3.36 -8.03
CA LEU A 112 -2.55 -3.68 -9.29
C LEU A 112 -3.25 -4.86 -9.95
N PHE A 113 -3.24 -4.90 -11.28
CA PHE A 113 -3.73 -6.03 -12.06
C PHE A 113 -2.58 -7.00 -12.36
N ASP A 114 -2.43 -8.05 -11.55
CA ASP A 114 -1.42 -9.10 -11.67
C ASP A 114 -1.98 -10.49 -11.99
N LEU A 115 -3.29 -10.63 -12.18
CA LEU A 115 -3.99 -11.92 -12.37
C LEU A 115 -3.49 -12.74 -13.56
N LYS A 116 -2.73 -12.15 -14.49
CA LYS A 116 -2.17 -12.86 -15.67
C LYS A 116 -0.73 -13.33 -15.45
N VAL A 117 -0.13 -13.10 -14.27
CA VAL A 117 1.30 -13.33 -14.04
C VAL A 117 1.56 -14.67 -13.35
N GLY A 118 0.76 -15.02 -12.37
CA GLY A 118 0.86 -16.26 -11.62
C GLY A 118 -0.47 -17.00 -11.57
N ASP A 119 -0.86 -17.46 -10.40
CA ASP A 119 -2.17 -18.10 -10.20
C ASP A 119 -3.25 -17.06 -9.88
N ALA A 120 -4.16 -16.85 -10.83
CA ALA A 120 -5.27 -15.90 -10.67
C ALA A 120 -6.29 -16.26 -9.59
N HIS A 121 -6.25 -17.47 -9.04
CA HIS A 121 -7.15 -17.93 -7.98
C HIS A 121 -6.57 -17.70 -6.58
N VAL A 122 -5.27 -17.43 -6.48
CA VAL A 122 -4.59 -17.01 -5.24
C VAL A 122 -4.45 -15.50 -5.25
N ARG A 123 -5.06 -14.83 -4.29
CA ARG A 123 -5.16 -13.37 -4.25
C ARG A 123 -4.89 -12.87 -2.84
N PRO A 124 -4.34 -11.65 -2.69
CA PRO A 124 -4.23 -11.05 -1.38
C PRO A 124 -5.60 -10.94 -0.69
N ASP A 125 -5.67 -11.44 0.52
CA ASP A 125 -6.86 -11.50 1.37
C ASP A 125 -6.61 -10.82 2.72
N ALA A 126 -7.59 -10.86 3.61
CA ALA A 126 -7.48 -10.29 4.94
C ALA A 126 -6.33 -10.90 5.77
N ALA A 127 -6.04 -12.20 5.60
CA ALA A 127 -4.93 -12.85 6.31
C ALA A 127 -3.58 -12.29 5.85
N MET A 128 -3.39 -12.13 4.54
CA MET A 128 -2.16 -11.55 3.98
C MET A 128 -1.98 -10.07 4.37
N GLY A 129 -3.08 -9.30 4.42
CA GLY A 129 -3.05 -7.91 4.89
C GLY A 129 -2.63 -7.80 6.36
N TYR A 130 -3.15 -8.66 7.21
CA TYR A 130 -2.77 -8.75 8.63
C TYR A 130 -1.30 -9.14 8.80
N GLU A 131 -0.85 -10.19 8.11
CA GLU A 131 0.55 -10.65 8.10
C GLU A 131 1.52 -9.53 7.70
N ALA A 132 1.15 -8.72 6.69
CA ALA A 132 1.96 -7.57 6.28
C ALA A 132 2.09 -6.56 7.42
N CYS A 133 1.05 -6.31 8.20
CA CYS A 133 1.11 -5.41 9.35
C CYS A 133 2.05 -5.94 10.45
N GLU A 134 2.02 -7.25 10.75
CA GLU A 134 2.93 -7.88 11.71
C GLU A 134 4.40 -7.71 11.31
N LYS A 135 4.69 -7.73 10.00
CA LYS A 135 6.03 -7.56 9.44
C LYS A 135 6.45 -6.09 9.26
N ALA A 136 5.60 -5.14 9.65
CA ALA A 136 5.88 -3.72 9.39
C ALA A 136 7.05 -3.17 10.20
N GLY A 137 8.02 -2.61 9.50
CA GLY A 137 9.24 -2.05 10.05
C GLY A 137 9.77 -0.85 9.27
N LYS A 138 11.06 -0.58 9.44
CA LYS A 138 11.76 0.49 8.72
C LYS A 138 12.41 0.02 7.40
N GLU A 139 12.55 -1.27 7.22
CA GLU A 139 13.08 -1.85 5.98
C GLU A 139 11.96 -2.03 4.95
N VAL A 140 12.25 -1.65 3.71
CA VAL A 140 11.33 -1.81 2.57
C VAL A 140 12.05 -2.57 1.48
N ARG A 141 11.55 -3.76 1.15
CA ARG A 141 12.08 -4.54 0.03
C ARG A 141 11.55 -3.96 -1.27
N GLN A 142 12.43 -3.71 -2.24
CA GLN A 142 12.10 -3.12 -3.53
C GLN A 142 12.10 -4.17 -4.64
N GLY A 143 11.41 -3.90 -5.74
CA GLY A 143 11.24 -4.83 -6.85
C GLY A 143 10.02 -5.73 -6.64
N SER A 144 10.16 -7.02 -6.96
CA SER A 144 9.06 -8.00 -6.92
C SER A 144 8.72 -8.45 -5.50
N PHE A 145 8.42 -7.50 -4.61
CA PHE A 145 8.05 -7.76 -3.22
C PHE A 145 6.72 -7.12 -2.85
N GLY A 146 5.96 -7.79 -1.98
CA GLY A 146 4.65 -7.34 -1.56
C GLY A 146 3.72 -7.12 -2.75
N ALA A 147 3.11 -5.95 -2.87
CA ALA A 147 2.27 -5.58 -4.02
C ALA A 147 3.00 -5.67 -5.36
N GLY A 148 4.33 -5.59 -5.36
CA GLY A 148 5.16 -5.72 -6.54
C GLY A 148 5.41 -7.15 -7.03
N ALA A 149 5.00 -8.18 -6.28
CA ALA A 149 5.33 -9.58 -6.57
C ALA A 149 4.88 -10.03 -7.96
N GLY A 150 3.71 -9.57 -8.43
CA GLY A 150 3.19 -9.84 -9.77
C GLY A 150 3.07 -8.59 -10.66
N ALA A 151 3.67 -7.48 -10.25
CA ALA A 151 3.60 -6.23 -10.99
C ALA A 151 4.35 -6.32 -12.32
N THR A 152 3.75 -5.80 -13.39
CA THR A 152 4.33 -5.77 -14.74
C THR A 152 4.01 -4.47 -15.46
N VAL A 153 4.90 -4.03 -16.33
CA VAL A 153 4.74 -2.85 -17.22
C VAL A 153 4.68 -3.26 -18.68
N GLY A 154 4.22 -2.36 -19.55
CA GLY A 154 4.14 -2.61 -20.99
C GLY A 154 2.89 -3.37 -21.47
N LYS A 155 1.92 -3.63 -20.59
CA LYS A 155 0.70 -4.42 -20.88
C LYS A 155 -0.21 -3.84 -21.98
N LEU A 156 -0.16 -2.52 -22.17
CA LEU A 156 -1.04 -1.81 -23.11
C LEU A 156 -0.42 -1.58 -24.48
N ILE A 157 0.83 -1.97 -24.68
CA ILE A 157 1.52 -1.79 -25.97
C ILE A 157 1.28 -3.04 -26.81
N PRO A 158 0.55 -2.94 -27.95
CA PRO A 158 0.31 -4.09 -28.82
C PRO A 158 1.62 -4.75 -29.28
N GLY A 159 1.67 -6.09 -29.24
CA GLY A 159 2.84 -6.86 -29.70
C GLY A 159 4.02 -6.90 -28.73
N THR A 160 3.92 -6.31 -27.54
CA THR A 160 4.96 -6.41 -26.51
C THR A 160 4.64 -7.51 -25.50
N VAL A 161 5.70 -8.09 -24.93
CA VAL A 161 5.60 -8.97 -23.76
C VAL A 161 5.74 -8.09 -22.51
N PRO A 162 4.81 -8.15 -21.55
CA PRO A 162 4.93 -7.38 -20.31
C PRO A 162 6.23 -7.73 -19.57
N ALA A 163 6.94 -6.71 -19.12
CA ALA A 163 8.17 -6.87 -18.34
C ALA A 163 7.85 -6.83 -16.83
N PRO A 164 8.54 -7.64 -15.99
CA PRO A 164 8.43 -7.52 -14.54
C PRO A 164 8.76 -6.10 -14.06
N SER A 165 8.02 -5.65 -13.08
CA SER A 165 8.17 -4.36 -12.41
C SER A 165 8.18 -4.57 -10.89
N GLY A 166 7.65 -3.64 -10.09
CA GLY A 166 7.64 -3.86 -8.65
C GLY A 166 7.36 -2.64 -7.81
N VAL A 167 7.74 -2.75 -6.55
CA VAL A 167 7.70 -1.66 -5.57
C VAL A 167 9.03 -0.93 -5.56
N GLY A 168 8.99 0.40 -5.57
CA GLY A 168 10.13 1.28 -5.37
C GLY A 168 9.85 2.29 -4.26
N THR A 169 10.90 2.72 -3.55
CA THR A 169 10.78 3.75 -2.52
C THR A 169 11.99 4.66 -2.50
N ALA A 170 11.77 5.91 -2.14
CA ALA A 170 12.82 6.90 -1.99
C ALA A 170 12.42 7.97 -0.97
N SER A 171 13.40 8.76 -0.51
CA SER A 171 13.14 9.92 0.33
C SER A 171 14.20 11.00 0.15
N ILE A 172 13.82 12.23 0.50
CA ILE A 172 14.72 13.37 0.58
C ILE A 172 14.37 14.21 1.82
N THR A 173 15.38 14.71 2.51
CA THR A 173 15.19 15.72 3.55
C THR A 173 15.61 17.07 3.00
N LEU A 174 14.67 18.01 3.02
CA LEU A 174 14.87 19.37 2.54
C LEU A 174 15.71 20.20 3.53
N GLY A 175 16.32 21.28 3.07
CA GLY A 175 17.13 22.17 3.92
C GLY A 175 16.38 22.80 5.11
N CYS A 176 15.04 22.85 5.06
CA CYS A 176 14.19 23.26 6.18
C CYS A 176 13.88 22.15 7.19
N GLY A 177 14.47 20.95 7.05
CA GLY A 177 14.27 19.80 7.94
C GLY A 177 13.07 18.92 7.62
N VAL A 178 12.23 19.29 6.64
CA VAL A 178 11.10 18.46 6.20
C VAL A 178 11.60 17.26 5.40
N THR A 179 11.14 16.07 5.76
CA THR A 179 11.40 14.84 5.00
C THR A 179 10.20 14.50 4.11
N VAL A 180 10.46 14.34 2.82
CA VAL A 180 9.52 13.84 1.83
C VAL A 180 9.89 12.42 1.47
N GLY A 181 8.94 11.50 1.58
CA GLY A 181 9.11 10.09 1.22
C GLY A 181 8.06 9.64 0.22
N ALA A 182 8.43 8.71 -0.64
CA ALA A 182 7.53 8.10 -1.62
C ALA A 182 7.69 6.59 -1.63
N ILE A 183 6.58 5.89 -1.91
CA ILE A 183 6.55 4.47 -2.28
C ILE A 183 5.62 4.32 -3.47
N VAL A 184 6.03 3.53 -4.45
CA VAL A 184 5.31 3.34 -5.70
C VAL A 184 5.28 1.86 -6.04
N ALA A 185 4.12 1.35 -6.46
CA ALA A 185 3.97 0.04 -7.07
C ALA A 185 3.52 0.23 -8.53
N VAL A 186 4.27 -0.34 -9.47
CA VAL A 186 4.10 -0.10 -10.91
C VAL A 186 3.98 -1.43 -11.68
#